data_1d2294fb9955fc80a4baacbb9d6fd884
#
_entry.id   1d2294fb9955fc80a4baacbb9d6fd884
#
_cell.length_a   1.000
_cell.length_b   1.000
_cell.length_c   1.000
_cell.angle_alpha   90.00
_cell.angle_beta   90.00
_cell.angle_gamma   90.00
#
_symmetry.space_group_name_H-M   'P 1'
#
loop_
_entity.id
_entity.type
_entity.pdbx_description
1 polymer ?
#
loop_
_entity_poly.entity_id
_entity_poly.type
_entity_poly.pdbx_seq_one_letter_code
_entity_poly.pdbx_strand_id
1 'polypeptide(L)'
;MSAIAALAAICHLIWPHLRIDSITLTLLLVAALPWLLPLFKRIELPGGVKLEFQELRASEQRAEAIGLLEPQPVADAENTYSFQLVANEDPNLALAGLRIEIERRLKLLAESAGLGTAKTNISQLLKSLCGAGVLTNDQLSVLSDMIHLLNSAVHGAAADERSADWALKVGPRLLATLDKRIPQQ
;
A
#
# COMPACT_ATOMS: atom_id res chain seq x y z
N MET A 1 -5.92 -30.01 5.38
CA MET A 1 -7.32 -30.38 5.68
C MET A 1 -7.46 -31.81 6.20
N SER A 2 -6.74 -32.80 5.63
CA SER A 2 -6.87 -34.22 6.01
C SER A 2 -6.42 -34.58 7.45
N ALA A 3 -5.41 -33.92 8.01
CA ALA A 3 -4.87 -34.27 9.33
C ALA A 3 -5.84 -33.94 10.48
N ILE A 4 -6.57 -32.82 10.40
CA ILE A 4 -7.55 -32.40 11.42
C ILE A 4 -8.78 -33.32 11.38
N ALA A 5 -9.23 -33.69 10.19
CA ALA A 5 -10.33 -34.64 10.02
C ALA A 5 -9.98 -36.04 10.53
N ALA A 6 -8.74 -36.49 10.29
CA ALA A 6 -8.24 -37.76 10.80
C ALA A 6 -8.14 -37.75 12.34
N LEU A 7 -7.67 -36.66 12.93
CA LEU A 7 -7.57 -36.50 14.38
C LEU A 7 -8.94 -36.48 15.06
N ALA A 8 -9.91 -35.78 14.45
CA ALA A 8 -11.29 -35.78 14.92
C ALA A 8 -11.95 -37.16 14.82
N ALA A 9 -11.69 -37.91 13.74
CA ALA A 9 -12.18 -39.28 13.57
C ALA A 9 -11.57 -40.24 14.61
N ILE A 10 -10.28 -40.11 14.89
CA ILE A 10 -9.59 -40.90 15.92
C ILE A 10 -10.13 -40.60 17.32
N CYS A 11 -10.32 -39.31 17.66
CA CYS A 11 -10.93 -38.90 18.92
C CYS A 11 -12.35 -39.45 19.09
N HIS A 12 -13.16 -39.44 18.02
CA HIS A 12 -14.50 -40.01 18.06
C HIS A 12 -14.53 -41.53 18.22
N LEU A 13 -13.51 -42.22 17.69
CA LEU A 13 -13.36 -43.69 17.83
C LEU A 13 -12.97 -44.10 19.25
N ILE A 14 -12.12 -43.27 19.92
CA ILE A 14 -11.61 -43.59 21.29
C ILE A 14 -12.64 -43.22 22.37
N TRP A 15 -13.47 -42.17 22.12
CA TRP A 15 -14.48 -41.73 23.09
C TRP A 15 -15.88 -41.63 22.48
N PRO A 16 -16.57 -42.76 22.31
CA PRO A 16 -17.93 -42.78 21.70
C PRO A 16 -19.00 -42.08 22.53
N HIS A 17 -18.71 -41.70 23.78
CA HIS A 17 -19.64 -40.96 24.64
C HIS A 17 -19.53 -39.43 24.49
N LEU A 18 -18.58 -38.89 23.74
CA LEU A 18 -18.48 -37.46 23.46
C LEU A 18 -19.56 -37.07 22.41
N ARG A 19 -20.71 -36.63 22.88
CA ARG A 19 -21.73 -36.01 22.02
C ARG A 19 -21.23 -34.64 21.63
N ILE A 20 -20.65 -34.53 20.43
CA ILE A 20 -20.33 -33.24 19.81
C ILE A 20 -21.66 -32.65 19.33
N ASP A 21 -22.29 -31.85 20.20
CA ASP A 21 -23.45 -31.10 19.79
C ASP A 21 -23.03 -29.74 19.18
N SER A 22 -24.00 -29.00 18.63
CA SER A 22 -23.75 -27.70 18.00
C SER A 22 -23.15 -26.68 18.96
N ILE A 23 -23.40 -26.80 20.26
CA ILE A 23 -22.89 -25.92 21.32
C ILE A 23 -21.39 -26.17 21.50
N THR A 24 -20.97 -27.45 21.60
CA THR A 24 -19.57 -27.83 21.73
C THR A 24 -18.77 -27.39 20.50
N LEU A 25 -19.32 -27.52 19.30
CA LEU A 25 -18.68 -27.05 18.05
C LEU A 25 -18.51 -25.53 18.06
N THR A 26 -19.54 -24.79 18.47
CA THR A 26 -19.48 -23.32 18.57
C THR A 26 -18.44 -22.85 19.59
N LEU A 27 -18.38 -23.47 20.77
CA LEU A 27 -17.39 -23.16 21.79
C LEU A 27 -15.97 -23.44 21.31
N LEU A 28 -15.77 -24.54 20.57
CA LEU A 28 -14.47 -24.89 20.01
C LEU A 28 -14.05 -23.90 18.92
N LEU A 29 -14.99 -23.44 18.11
CA LEU A 29 -14.78 -22.39 17.11
C LEU A 29 -14.38 -21.07 17.78
N VAL A 30 -15.09 -20.67 18.85
CA VAL A 30 -14.78 -19.45 19.62
C VAL A 30 -13.41 -19.57 20.31
N ALA A 31 -13.07 -20.72 20.85
CA ALA A 31 -11.77 -20.98 21.45
C ALA A 31 -10.61 -20.97 20.42
N ALA A 32 -10.89 -21.32 19.17
CA ALA A 32 -9.91 -21.26 18.08
C ALA A 32 -9.72 -19.85 17.50
N LEU A 33 -10.67 -18.91 17.74
CA LEU A 33 -10.63 -17.55 17.22
C LEU A 33 -9.31 -16.80 17.50
N PRO A 34 -8.71 -16.83 18.71
CA PRO A 34 -7.44 -16.14 18.95
C PRO A 34 -6.27 -16.68 18.11
N TRP A 35 -6.32 -17.94 17.73
CA TRP A 35 -5.32 -18.58 16.87
C TRP A 35 -5.56 -18.32 15.39
N LEU A 36 -6.82 -18.07 15.01
CA LEU A 36 -7.22 -17.72 13.65
C LEU A 36 -7.02 -16.22 13.37
N LEU A 37 -6.99 -15.35 14.38
CA LEU A 37 -6.79 -13.91 14.23
C LEU A 37 -5.57 -13.52 13.38
N PRO A 38 -4.38 -14.18 13.50
CA PRO A 38 -3.25 -13.87 12.61
C PRO A 38 -3.49 -14.27 11.16
N LEU A 39 -4.34 -15.28 10.91
CA LEU A 39 -4.73 -15.68 9.55
C LEU A 39 -5.69 -14.65 8.92
N PHE A 40 -6.59 -14.07 9.73
CA PHE A 40 -7.51 -13.03 9.28
C PHE A 40 -6.85 -11.70 8.93
N LYS A 41 -5.65 -11.42 9.47
CA LYS A 41 -4.84 -10.26 9.04
C LYS A 41 -4.39 -10.33 7.58
N ARG A 42 -4.49 -11.49 6.93
CA ARG A 42 -4.16 -11.71 5.51
C ARG A 42 -5.39 -11.94 4.62
N ILE A 43 -6.58 -12.02 5.20
CA ILE A 43 -7.82 -12.11 4.43
C ILE A 43 -8.31 -10.68 4.25
N GLU A 44 -8.12 -10.14 3.06
CA GLU A 44 -8.82 -8.96 2.59
C GLU A 44 -10.32 -9.29 2.66
N LEU A 45 -10.97 -8.79 3.71
CA LEU A 45 -12.42 -8.89 3.83
C LEU A 45 -13.02 -8.14 2.64
N PRO A 46 -13.98 -8.72 1.91
CA PRO A 46 -14.73 -8.00 0.89
C PRO A 46 -15.64 -6.98 1.60
N GLY A 47 -15.10 -5.81 1.89
CA GLY A 47 -15.74 -4.77 2.67
C GLY A 47 -14.80 -3.62 2.98
N GLY A 48 -14.11 -3.10 1.95
CA GLY A 48 -13.30 -1.89 2.02
C GLY A 48 -12.02 -2.06 2.85
N VAL A 49 -10.90 -2.25 2.16
CA VAL A 49 -9.58 -2.04 2.75
C VAL A 49 -9.56 -0.62 3.28
N LYS A 50 -9.54 -0.43 4.59
CA LYS A 50 -9.27 0.89 5.18
C LYS A 50 -7.80 1.15 5.00
N LEU A 51 -7.48 2.22 4.31
CA LEU A 51 -6.13 2.74 4.24
C LEU A 51 -5.74 3.15 5.67
N GLU A 52 -4.87 2.38 6.33
CA GLU A 52 -4.47 2.70 7.68
C GLU A 52 -3.46 3.86 7.64
N PHE A 53 -3.82 4.97 8.25
CA PHE A 53 -2.95 6.15 8.37
C PHE A 53 -1.58 5.82 8.98
N GLN A 54 -1.49 4.78 9.83
CA GLN A 54 -0.24 4.29 10.38
C GLN A 54 0.69 3.72 9.30
N GLU A 55 0.15 3.06 8.28
CA GLU A 55 0.93 2.53 7.14
C GLU A 55 1.49 3.66 6.27
N LEU A 56 0.69 4.71 6.03
CA LEU A 56 1.13 5.91 5.32
C LEU A 56 2.27 6.61 6.07
N ARG A 57 2.15 6.79 7.38
CA ARG A 57 3.21 7.37 8.21
C ARG A 57 4.48 6.53 8.25
N ALA A 58 4.35 5.21 8.35
CA ALA A 58 5.51 4.33 8.30
C ALA A 58 6.23 4.40 6.94
N SER A 59 5.48 4.56 5.84
CA SER A 59 6.04 4.78 4.50
C SER A 59 6.74 6.12 4.39
N GLU A 60 6.19 7.19 4.98
CA GLU A 60 6.82 8.51 5.04
C GLU A 60 8.18 8.46 5.75
N GLN A 61 8.23 7.89 6.95
CA GLN A 61 9.48 7.77 7.72
C GLN A 61 10.56 6.98 6.97
N ARG A 62 10.17 5.88 6.32
CA ARG A 62 11.09 5.11 5.48
C ARG A 62 11.57 5.91 4.26
N ALA A 63 10.67 6.66 3.62
CA ALA A 63 11.00 7.50 2.47
C ALA A 63 11.97 8.65 2.84
N GLU A 64 11.82 9.24 4.02
CA GLU A 64 12.77 10.24 4.54
C GLU A 64 14.14 9.62 4.82
N ALA A 65 14.19 8.46 5.47
CA ALA A 65 15.45 7.78 5.82
C ALA A 65 16.31 7.41 4.61
N ILE A 66 15.70 7.17 3.44
CA ILE A 66 16.38 6.77 2.19
C ILE A 66 16.50 7.92 1.18
N GLY A 67 16.20 9.16 1.58
CA GLY A 67 16.33 10.35 0.73
C GLY A 67 15.34 10.42 -0.44
N LEU A 68 14.17 9.80 -0.31
CA LEU A 68 13.04 9.96 -1.24
C LEU A 68 12.17 11.17 -0.90
N LEU A 69 12.24 11.66 0.33
CA LEU A 69 11.55 12.88 0.76
C LEU A 69 12.56 13.90 1.25
N GLU A 70 12.40 15.13 0.79
CA GLU A 70 13.18 16.23 1.36
C GLU A 70 12.77 16.50 2.81
N PRO A 71 13.74 16.83 3.70
CA PRO A 71 13.47 16.99 5.13
C PRO A 71 12.54 18.17 5.47
N GLN A 72 12.36 19.12 4.56
CA GLN A 72 11.50 20.29 4.79
C GLN A 72 10.33 20.32 3.80
N PRO A 73 9.15 20.77 4.25
CA PRO A 73 8.08 21.10 3.33
C PRO A 73 8.59 22.18 2.36
N VAL A 74 8.37 21.98 1.07
CA VAL A 74 8.63 23.01 0.06
C VAL A 74 7.63 24.12 0.31
N ALA A 75 8.00 25.11 1.12
CA ALA A 75 7.14 26.22 1.54
C ALA A 75 6.75 27.14 0.37
N ASP A 76 7.45 27.04 -0.76
CA ASP A 76 7.32 27.92 -1.91
C ASP A 76 7.02 27.19 -3.22
N ALA A 77 6.28 26.09 -3.16
CA ALA A 77 5.81 25.50 -4.40
C ALA A 77 4.71 26.38 -5.02
N GLU A 78 5.10 27.29 -5.89
CA GLU A 78 4.18 27.97 -6.84
C GLU A 78 3.39 26.95 -7.69
N ASN A 79 3.76 25.69 -7.65
CA ASN A 79 3.10 24.60 -8.34
C ASN A 79 2.04 23.95 -7.44
N THR A 80 0.84 24.47 -7.50
CA THR A 80 -0.33 23.80 -6.94
C THR A 80 -0.71 22.64 -7.85
N TYR A 81 -0.56 21.42 -7.38
CA TYR A 81 -1.00 20.22 -8.11
C TYR A 81 -2.52 20.09 -8.06
N SER A 82 -3.12 19.57 -9.12
CA SER A 82 -4.58 19.41 -9.21
C SER A 82 -5.16 18.57 -8.08
N PHE A 83 -4.43 17.56 -7.58
CA PHE A 83 -4.88 16.75 -6.46
C PHE A 83 -5.00 17.53 -5.14
N GLN A 84 -4.25 18.60 -4.98
CA GLN A 84 -4.32 19.45 -3.79
C GLN A 84 -5.62 20.27 -3.74
N LEU A 85 -6.14 20.65 -4.92
CA LEU A 85 -7.37 21.44 -5.01
C LEU A 85 -8.62 20.68 -4.63
N VAL A 86 -8.61 19.34 -4.79
CA VAL A 86 -9.76 18.48 -4.53
C VAL A 86 -9.69 17.72 -3.20
N ALA A 87 -8.59 17.84 -2.48
CA ALA A 87 -8.32 17.02 -1.31
C ALA A 87 -9.34 17.18 -0.17
N ASN A 88 -9.87 18.39 0.00
CA ASN A 88 -10.87 18.66 1.03
C ASN A 88 -12.28 18.16 0.65
N GLU A 89 -12.55 18.04 -0.67
CA GLU A 89 -13.85 17.62 -1.17
C GLU A 89 -13.91 16.11 -1.41
N ASP A 90 -12.83 15.55 -1.98
CA ASP A 90 -12.72 14.14 -2.30
C ASP A 90 -11.31 13.60 -1.99
N PRO A 91 -11.11 13.04 -0.78
CA PRO A 91 -9.85 12.42 -0.37
C PRO A 91 -9.38 11.32 -1.33
N ASN A 92 -10.29 10.52 -1.87
CA ASN A 92 -9.92 9.44 -2.79
C ASN A 92 -9.39 9.99 -4.11
N LEU A 93 -10.03 11.05 -4.63
CA LEU A 93 -9.58 11.71 -5.84
C LEU A 93 -8.21 12.37 -5.66
N ALA A 94 -7.95 12.96 -4.49
CA ALA A 94 -6.64 13.52 -4.17
C ALA A 94 -5.53 12.45 -4.15
N LEU A 95 -5.77 11.31 -3.52
CA LEU A 95 -4.82 10.18 -3.50
C LEU A 95 -4.60 9.59 -4.89
N ALA A 96 -5.67 9.47 -5.68
CA ALA A 96 -5.60 9.02 -7.07
C ALA A 96 -4.79 10.00 -7.93
N GLY A 97 -5.00 11.30 -7.76
CA GLY A 97 -4.24 12.35 -8.45
C GLY A 97 -2.76 12.32 -8.09
N LEU A 98 -2.42 12.18 -6.82
CA LEU A 98 -1.03 12.00 -6.39
C LEU A 98 -0.38 10.77 -7.03
N ARG A 99 -1.10 9.63 -7.08
CA ARG A 99 -0.61 8.42 -7.76
C ARG A 99 -0.29 8.67 -9.23
N ILE A 100 -1.17 9.37 -9.94
CA ILE A 100 -0.98 9.71 -11.36
C ILE A 100 0.28 10.58 -11.54
N GLU A 101 0.47 11.57 -10.68
CA GLU A 101 1.64 12.45 -10.73
C GLU A 101 2.95 11.70 -10.44
N ILE A 102 2.95 10.75 -9.52
CA ILE A 102 4.10 9.87 -9.26
C ILE A 102 4.40 9.02 -10.51
N GLU A 103 3.38 8.37 -11.07
CA GLU A 103 3.56 7.52 -12.27
C GLU A 103 4.12 8.32 -13.44
N ARG A 104 3.63 9.54 -13.67
CA ARG A 104 4.13 10.42 -14.72
C ARG A 104 5.63 10.71 -14.57
N ARG A 105 6.09 11.03 -13.36
CA ARG A 105 7.51 11.32 -13.12
C ARG A 105 8.39 10.10 -13.25
N LEU A 106 7.91 8.94 -12.79
CA LEU A 106 8.64 7.68 -12.97
C LEU A 106 8.79 7.34 -14.47
N LYS A 107 7.77 7.63 -15.30
CA LYS A 107 7.87 7.47 -16.76
C LYS A 107 8.91 8.41 -17.36
N LEU A 108 8.90 9.69 -16.98
CA LEU A 108 9.90 10.66 -17.44
C LEU A 108 11.33 10.25 -17.03
N LEU A 109 11.49 9.76 -15.81
CA LEU A 109 12.79 9.22 -15.34
C LEU A 109 13.24 8.01 -16.18
N ALA A 110 12.33 7.11 -16.51
CA ALA A 110 12.63 5.95 -17.33
C ALA A 110 13.00 6.35 -18.76
N GLU A 111 12.28 7.29 -19.35
CA GLU A 111 12.57 7.84 -20.68
C GLU A 111 13.94 8.52 -20.71
N SER A 112 14.27 9.32 -19.69
CA SER A 112 15.57 9.96 -19.57
C SER A 112 16.73 8.96 -19.41
N ALA A 113 16.44 7.79 -18.82
CA ALA A 113 17.38 6.67 -18.71
C ALA A 113 17.43 5.77 -19.96
N GLY A 114 16.69 6.11 -21.02
CA GLY A 114 16.63 5.30 -22.25
C GLY A 114 15.82 4.02 -22.12
N LEU A 115 14.98 3.91 -21.10
CA LEU A 115 14.13 2.75 -20.86
C LEU A 115 12.80 2.89 -21.61
N GLY A 116 12.34 1.79 -22.23
CA GLY A 116 11.03 1.77 -22.89
C GLY A 116 9.88 1.84 -21.88
N THR A 117 8.96 2.82 -22.06
CA THR A 117 7.82 3.02 -21.17
C THR A 117 6.49 2.55 -21.77
N ALA A 118 6.48 2.20 -23.07
CA ALA A 118 5.27 1.78 -23.77
C ALA A 118 4.71 0.47 -23.21
N LYS A 119 3.44 0.52 -22.76
CA LYS A 119 2.68 -0.64 -22.20
C LYS A 119 3.27 -1.23 -20.91
N THR A 120 4.13 -0.51 -20.21
CA THR A 120 4.74 -0.96 -18.96
C THR A 120 3.87 -0.54 -17.80
N ASN A 121 3.50 -1.49 -16.92
CA ASN A 121 2.81 -1.16 -15.68
C ASN A 121 3.80 -0.55 -14.67
N ILE A 122 3.28 0.17 -13.67
CA ILE A 122 4.11 0.93 -12.71
C ILE A 122 5.08 0.03 -11.92
N SER A 123 4.70 -1.21 -11.61
CA SER A 123 5.57 -2.16 -10.90
C SER A 123 6.74 -2.63 -11.76
N GLN A 124 6.52 -2.84 -13.04
CA GLN A 124 7.59 -3.16 -14.00
C GLN A 124 8.49 -1.96 -14.22
N LEU A 125 7.91 -0.76 -14.32
CA LEU A 125 8.65 0.50 -14.46
C LEU A 125 9.61 0.72 -13.29
N LEU A 126 9.15 0.54 -12.06
CA LEU A 126 10.00 0.62 -10.86
C LEU A 126 11.15 -0.39 -10.88
N LYS A 127 10.88 -1.63 -11.28
CA LYS A 127 11.90 -2.68 -11.41
C LYS A 127 12.93 -2.32 -12.48
N SER A 128 12.49 -1.78 -13.63
CA SER A 128 13.38 -1.34 -14.70
C SER A 128 14.28 -0.19 -14.28
N LEU A 129 13.72 0.80 -13.56
CA LEU A 129 14.48 1.92 -12.99
C LEU A 129 15.50 1.46 -11.95
N CYS A 130 15.15 0.47 -11.13
CA CYS A 130 16.07 -0.13 -10.18
C CYS A 130 17.18 -0.93 -10.89
N GLY A 131 16.84 -1.73 -11.90
CA GLY A 131 17.80 -2.47 -12.72
C GLY A 131 18.77 -1.58 -13.49
N ALA A 132 18.35 -0.38 -13.87
CA ALA A 132 19.18 0.64 -14.50
C ALA A 132 20.00 1.48 -13.49
N GLY A 133 19.89 1.24 -12.18
CA GLY A 133 20.60 1.99 -11.14
C GLY A 133 20.05 3.40 -10.87
N VAL A 134 18.91 3.77 -11.45
CA VAL A 134 18.24 5.07 -11.23
C VAL A 134 17.59 5.12 -9.84
N LEU A 135 17.07 3.98 -9.38
CA LEU A 135 16.53 3.79 -8.04
C LEU A 135 17.32 2.70 -7.30
N THR A 136 17.46 2.87 -5.99
CA THR A 136 17.99 1.80 -5.12
C THR A 136 16.91 0.77 -4.81
N ASN A 137 17.28 -0.40 -4.29
CA ASN A 137 16.32 -1.42 -3.86
C ASN A 137 15.40 -0.91 -2.73
N ASP A 138 15.94 -0.11 -1.81
CA ASP A 138 15.16 0.48 -0.72
C ASP A 138 14.15 1.49 -1.27
N GLN A 139 14.53 2.31 -2.24
CA GLN A 139 13.64 3.26 -2.91
C GLN A 139 12.55 2.54 -3.72
N LEU A 140 12.90 1.45 -4.41
CA LEU A 140 11.94 0.58 -5.09
C LEU A 140 10.90 0.04 -4.10
N SER A 141 11.35 -0.49 -2.96
CA SER A 141 10.46 -1.05 -1.93
C SER A 141 9.48 -0.01 -1.40
N VAL A 142 9.99 1.15 -0.95
CA VAL A 142 9.15 2.22 -0.38
C VAL A 142 8.18 2.80 -1.40
N LEU A 143 8.63 3.05 -2.63
CA LEU A 143 7.75 3.52 -3.70
C LEU A 143 6.67 2.49 -4.05
N SER A 144 7.01 1.19 -4.06
CA SER A 144 6.02 0.13 -4.29
C SER A 144 4.96 0.10 -3.19
N ASP A 145 5.36 0.22 -1.93
CA ASP A 145 4.43 0.27 -0.80
C ASP A 145 3.51 1.50 -0.89
N MET A 146 4.07 2.68 -1.15
CA MET A 146 3.29 3.92 -1.31
C MET A 146 2.28 3.81 -2.47
N ILE A 147 2.72 3.29 -3.62
CA ILE A 147 1.84 3.10 -4.78
C ILE A 147 0.75 2.08 -4.48
N HIS A 148 1.06 1.02 -3.74
CA HIS A 148 0.05 0.04 -3.32
C HIS A 148 -1.02 0.69 -2.44
N LEU A 149 -0.61 1.51 -1.46
CA LEU A 149 -1.53 2.27 -0.61
C LEU A 149 -2.40 3.23 -1.42
N LEU A 150 -1.80 3.99 -2.35
CA LEU A 150 -2.54 4.90 -3.22
C LEU A 150 -3.49 4.15 -4.17
N ASN A 151 -3.13 2.97 -4.65
CA ASN A 151 -4.02 2.11 -5.44
C ASN A 151 -5.26 1.67 -4.67
N SER A 152 -5.13 1.41 -3.37
CA SER A 152 -6.27 1.03 -2.54
C SER A 152 -7.34 2.12 -2.54
N ALA A 153 -6.96 3.40 -2.49
CA ALA A 153 -7.88 4.52 -2.59
C ALA A 153 -8.57 4.59 -3.97
N VAL A 154 -7.84 4.32 -5.06
CA VAL A 154 -8.40 4.28 -6.43
C VAL A 154 -9.42 3.16 -6.59
N HIS A 155 -9.23 2.02 -5.91
CA HIS A 155 -10.10 0.85 -5.99
C HIS A 155 -11.21 0.83 -4.94
N GLY A 156 -11.52 1.96 -4.31
CA GLY A 156 -12.68 2.13 -3.44
C GLY A 156 -12.42 1.84 -1.97
N ALA A 157 -11.16 1.77 -1.53
CA ALA A 157 -10.86 1.87 -0.11
C ALA A 157 -11.32 3.24 0.39
N ALA A 158 -12.06 3.27 1.50
CA ALA A 158 -12.44 4.54 2.11
C ALA A 158 -11.19 5.24 2.64
N ALA A 159 -10.74 6.28 1.94
CA ALA A 159 -9.72 7.18 2.44
C ALA A 159 -10.37 8.16 3.43
N ASP A 160 -9.77 8.28 4.61
CA ASP A 160 -10.18 9.28 5.57
C ASP A 160 -9.50 10.64 5.29
N GLU A 161 -9.99 11.68 5.94
CA GLU A 161 -9.44 13.04 5.85
C GLU A 161 -7.94 13.09 6.15
N ARG A 162 -7.47 12.27 7.10
CA ARG A 162 -6.04 12.19 7.47
C ARG A 162 -5.17 11.64 6.34
N SER A 163 -5.70 10.72 5.54
CA SER A 163 -5.00 10.18 4.37
C SER A 163 -4.87 11.22 3.26
N ALA A 164 -5.88 12.08 3.07
CA ALA A 164 -5.81 13.22 2.17
C ALA A 164 -4.81 14.27 2.66
N ASP A 165 -4.83 14.62 3.95
CA ASP A 165 -3.86 15.52 4.56
C ASP A 165 -2.43 15.00 4.39
N TRP A 166 -2.24 13.69 4.56
CA TRP A 166 -0.95 13.07 4.31
C TRP A 166 -0.51 13.25 2.84
N ALA A 167 -1.41 13.02 1.88
CA ALA A 167 -1.09 13.20 0.46
C ALA A 167 -0.73 14.66 0.13
N LEU A 168 -1.44 15.62 0.72
CA LEU A 168 -1.15 17.05 0.56
C LEU A 168 0.22 17.44 1.13
N LYS A 169 0.62 16.82 2.22
CA LYS A 169 1.89 17.11 2.92
C LYS A 169 3.08 16.41 2.28
N VAL A 170 2.94 15.11 2.00
CA VAL A 170 4.04 14.25 1.54
C VAL A 170 4.17 14.28 0.02
N GLY A 171 3.06 14.39 -0.70
CA GLY A 171 3.02 14.36 -2.16
C GLY A 171 3.96 15.38 -2.80
N PRO A 172 3.86 16.68 -2.52
CA PRO A 172 4.73 17.71 -3.12
C PRO A 172 6.22 17.45 -2.85
N ARG A 173 6.59 16.99 -1.65
CA ARG A 173 7.97 16.65 -1.27
C ARG A 173 8.53 15.51 -2.11
N LEU A 174 7.74 14.45 -2.27
CA LEU A 174 8.10 13.30 -3.10
C LEU A 174 8.25 13.70 -4.57
N LEU A 175 7.27 14.45 -5.10
CA LEU A 175 7.27 14.90 -6.49
C LEU A 175 8.46 15.81 -6.78
N ALA A 176 8.79 16.75 -5.89
CA ALA A 176 9.96 17.60 -6.02
C ALA A 176 11.28 16.79 -6.03
N THR A 177 11.38 15.75 -5.19
CA THR A 177 12.55 14.87 -5.19
C THR A 177 12.68 14.08 -6.50
N LEU A 178 11.56 13.61 -7.06
CA LEU A 178 11.56 12.93 -8.36
C LEU A 178 11.90 13.89 -9.50
N ASP A 179 11.35 15.11 -9.48
CA ASP A 179 11.62 16.15 -10.50
C ASP A 179 13.10 16.53 -10.55
N LYS A 180 13.79 16.63 -9.41
CA LYS A 180 15.24 16.89 -9.36
C LYS A 180 16.10 15.82 -10.01
N ARG A 181 15.58 14.60 -10.13
CA ARG A 181 16.29 13.48 -10.77
C ARG A 181 16.07 13.41 -12.27
N ILE A 182 15.06 14.13 -12.79
CA ILE A 182 14.80 14.22 -14.22
C ILE A 182 15.78 15.24 -14.82
N PRO A 183 16.63 14.85 -15.79
CA PRO A 183 17.54 15.79 -16.44
C PRO A 183 16.72 16.91 -17.08
N GLN A 184 17.04 18.15 -16.77
CA GLN A 184 16.46 19.30 -17.46
C GLN A 184 17.08 19.34 -18.86
N GLN A 185 16.22 19.19 -19.89
CA GLN A 185 16.61 19.34 -21.30
C GLN A 185 16.77 20.80 -21.66
#